data_c56ea6a614d6cd7b7822fecb1bbd46c0
#
_entry.id   c56ea6a614d6cd7b7822fecb1bbd46c0
#
_cell.length_a   1.000
_cell.length_b   1.000
_cell.length_c   1.000
_cell.angle_alpha   90.00
_cell.angle_beta   90.00
_cell.angle_gamma   90.00
#
_symmetry.space_group_name_H-M   'P 1'
#
loop_
_entity.id
_entity.type
_entity.pdbx_description
1 polymer ?
#
loop_
_entity_poly.entity_id
_entity_poly.type
_entity_poly.pdbx_seq_one_letter_code
_entity_poly.pdbx_strand_id
1 'polypeptide(L)'
;MADNVALPLRLAGGQPSSAIDRRVAELLERVDLSAHARKYPAQLSGGQKQRVGIARALATGPKILLCDEATSALDPQTTGQVLQLLAEINRELGLTIVLITHEMDVIRRVCDQVAVMEAGRVVEQGAVADVFLHPQHPTTQRFVLEYEQLDQNELQEALARASGRVLRLTFRGESTYQPLLGSVARATGVDYSILSGRIDRIKDMPYGQLTLSLAGGDLEAAMERLRAAGVHVEVLRQ
;
A
#
# COMPACT_ATOMS: atom_id res chain seq x y z
N MET A 1 5.12 -31.50 -4.55
CA MET A 1 5.51 -30.10 -4.27
C MET A 1 6.94 -29.94 -3.81
N ALA A 2 7.40 -30.78 -2.90
CA ALA A 2 8.80 -30.76 -2.45
C ALA A 2 9.79 -30.71 -3.60
N ASP A 3 9.58 -31.50 -4.66
CA ASP A 3 10.46 -31.48 -5.85
C ASP A 3 10.49 -30.14 -6.59
N ASN A 4 9.37 -29.39 -6.62
CA ASN A 4 9.35 -28.04 -7.18
C ASN A 4 10.24 -27.08 -6.40
N VAL A 5 10.20 -27.15 -5.07
CA VAL A 5 11.03 -26.32 -4.18
C VAL A 5 12.49 -26.77 -4.22
N ALA A 6 12.74 -28.09 -4.35
CA ALA A 6 14.09 -28.65 -4.46
C ALA A 6 14.78 -28.34 -5.80
N LEU A 7 14.01 -28.09 -6.87
CA LEU A 7 14.54 -27.96 -8.23
C LEU A 7 15.67 -26.93 -8.35
N PRO A 8 15.55 -25.69 -7.87
CA PRO A 8 16.65 -24.71 -7.95
C PRO A 8 17.91 -25.18 -7.24
N LEU A 9 17.79 -25.87 -6.09
CA LEU A 9 18.92 -26.39 -5.33
C LEU A 9 19.64 -27.53 -6.07
N ARG A 10 18.86 -28.43 -6.69
CA ARG A 10 19.41 -29.52 -7.51
C ARG A 10 20.13 -28.98 -8.74
N LEU A 11 19.59 -27.95 -9.40
CA LEU A 11 20.22 -27.31 -10.56
C LEU A 11 21.50 -26.54 -10.20
N ALA A 12 21.53 -25.90 -9.05
CA ALA A 12 22.72 -25.21 -8.55
C ALA A 12 23.87 -26.19 -8.22
N GLY A 13 23.53 -27.43 -7.88
CA GLY A 13 24.52 -28.48 -7.56
C GLY A 13 25.25 -28.24 -6.24
N GLY A 14 26.24 -29.14 -5.96
CA GLY A 14 27.17 -28.97 -4.84
C GLY A 14 26.62 -29.31 -3.45
N GLN A 15 25.33 -29.64 -3.30
CA GLN A 15 24.74 -30.01 -2.02
C GLN A 15 24.32 -31.49 -1.99
N PRO A 16 24.54 -32.21 -0.85
CA PRO A 16 24.01 -33.56 -0.68
C PRO A 16 22.46 -33.54 -0.59
N SER A 17 21.85 -34.65 -1.03
CA SER A 17 20.34 -34.76 -1.03
C SER A 17 19.74 -34.46 0.36
N SER A 18 20.38 -34.94 1.43
CA SER A 18 19.90 -34.70 2.79
C SER A 18 19.89 -33.24 3.21
N ALA A 19 20.81 -32.41 2.69
CA ALA A 19 20.81 -30.97 2.92
C ALA A 19 19.67 -30.27 2.13
N ILE A 20 19.46 -30.70 0.87
CA ILE A 20 18.35 -30.24 0.04
C ILE A 20 17.02 -30.57 0.70
N ASP A 21 16.83 -31.81 1.16
CA ASP A 21 15.57 -32.25 1.78
C ASP A 21 15.26 -31.45 3.06
N ARG A 22 16.28 -31.19 3.89
CA ARG A 22 16.14 -30.34 5.08
C ARG A 22 15.73 -28.90 4.70
N ARG A 23 16.43 -28.30 3.73
CA ARG A 23 16.13 -26.95 3.25
C ARG A 23 14.71 -26.84 2.69
N VAL A 24 14.27 -27.84 1.94
CA VAL A 24 12.89 -27.92 1.41
C VAL A 24 11.87 -28.01 2.54
N ALA A 25 12.11 -28.83 3.57
CA ALA A 25 11.23 -28.92 4.73
C ALA A 25 11.10 -27.57 5.47
N GLU A 26 12.21 -26.89 5.74
CA GLU A 26 12.23 -25.54 6.34
C GLU A 26 11.43 -24.52 5.52
N LEU A 27 11.58 -24.54 4.20
CA LEU A 27 10.87 -23.60 3.33
C LEU A 27 9.38 -23.90 3.25
N LEU A 28 8.98 -25.18 3.21
CA LEU A 28 7.57 -25.58 3.22
C LEU A 28 6.91 -25.22 4.56
N GLU A 29 7.61 -25.36 5.67
CA GLU A 29 7.14 -24.92 6.98
C GLU A 29 6.94 -23.40 7.02
N ARG A 30 7.90 -22.63 6.53
CA ARG A 30 7.85 -21.16 6.46
C ARG A 30 6.64 -20.62 5.69
N VAL A 31 6.21 -21.34 4.65
CA VAL A 31 5.04 -20.95 3.85
C VAL A 31 3.75 -21.68 4.26
N ASP A 32 3.77 -22.39 5.41
CA ASP A 32 2.64 -23.15 5.97
C ASP A 32 2.10 -24.22 5.01
N LEU A 33 3.02 -24.99 4.39
CA LEU A 33 2.69 -26.05 3.44
C LEU A 33 3.33 -27.40 3.76
N SER A 34 3.82 -27.64 4.97
CA SER A 34 4.44 -28.90 5.37
C SER A 34 3.53 -30.12 5.13
N ALA A 35 2.24 -30.01 5.48
CA ALA A 35 1.24 -31.07 5.27
C ALA A 35 0.96 -31.34 3.77
N HIS A 36 1.40 -30.45 2.89
CA HIS A 36 1.15 -30.53 1.45
C HIS A 36 2.38 -30.95 0.63
N ALA A 37 3.50 -31.28 1.28
CA ALA A 37 4.80 -31.60 0.62
C ALA A 37 4.69 -32.63 -0.51
N ARG A 38 3.81 -33.63 -0.35
CA ARG A 38 3.62 -34.73 -1.32
C ARG A 38 2.56 -34.46 -2.38
N LYS A 39 1.78 -33.37 -2.28
CA LYS A 39 0.72 -33.04 -3.25
C LYS A 39 1.28 -32.57 -4.58
N TYR A 40 0.52 -32.76 -5.63
CA TYR A 40 0.79 -32.23 -6.97
C TYR A 40 0.15 -30.84 -7.14
N PRO A 41 0.67 -29.99 -8.06
CA PRO A 41 0.11 -28.65 -8.29
C PRO A 41 -1.40 -28.61 -8.57
N ALA A 42 -1.94 -29.61 -9.26
CA ALA A 42 -3.37 -29.71 -9.55
C ALA A 42 -4.26 -29.91 -8.28
N GLN A 43 -3.67 -30.32 -7.17
CA GLN A 43 -4.34 -30.55 -5.89
C GLN A 43 -4.29 -29.34 -4.94
N LEU A 44 -3.79 -28.21 -5.42
CA LEU A 44 -3.55 -27.00 -4.64
C LEU A 44 -4.48 -25.87 -5.07
N SER A 45 -4.91 -25.06 -4.10
CA SER A 45 -5.54 -23.77 -4.37
C SER A 45 -4.57 -22.78 -5.04
N GLY A 46 -5.10 -21.68 -5.61
CA GLY A 46 -4.29 -20.60 -6.18
C GLY A 46 -3.26 -20.05 -5.17
N GLY A 47 -3.70 -19.70 -3.97
CA GLY A 47 -2.83 -19.20 -2.92
C GLY A 47 -1.77 -20.21 -2.45
N GLN A 48 -2.12 -21.51 -2.39
CA GLN A 48 -1.13 -22.55 -2.10
C GLN A 48 -0.07 -22.66 -3.20
N LYS A 49 -0.47 -22.58 -4.48
CA LYS A 49 0.48 -22.54 -5.60
C LYS A 49 1.42 -21.36 -5.51
N GLN A 50 0.88 -20.18 -5.15
CA GLN A 50 1.68 -18.97 -4.97
C GLN A 50 2.70 -19.12 -3.84
N ARG A 51 2.30 -19.65 -2.69
CA ARG A 51 3.19 -19.95 -1.56
C ARG A 51 4.31 -20.94 -1.95
N VAL A 52 4.01 -21.94 -2.78
CA VAL A 52 5.05 -22.84 -3.36
C VAL A 52 6.00 -22.07 -4.25
N GLY A 53 5.51 -21.15 -5.08
CA GLY A 53 6.33 -20.27 -5.91
C GLY A 53 7.31 -19.42 -5.07
N ILE A 54 6.81 -18.85 -3.97
CA ILE A 54 7.63 -18.11 -3.01
C ILE A 54 8.70 -19.02 -2.38
N ALA A 55 8.33 -20.20 -1.85
CA ALA A 55 9.27 -21.15 -1.26
C ALA A 55 10.35 -21.57 -2.26
N ARG A 56 9.97 -21.83 -3.52
CA ARG A 56 10.89 -22.16 -4.60
C ARG A 56 11.87 -21.03 -4.89
N ALA A 57 11.40 -19.79 -4.95
CA ALA A 57 12.23 -18.62 -5.20
C ALA A 57 13.23 -18.36 -4.04
N LEU A 58 12.84 -18.69 -2.81
CA LEU A 58 13.71 -18.57 -1.62
C LEU A 58 14.72 -19.71 -1.46
N ALA A 59 14.62 -20.78 -2.24
CA ALA A 59 15.43 -21.99 -2.06
C ALA A 59 16.93 -21.70 -2.06
N THR A 60 17.40 -20.89 -3.01
CA THR A 60 18.80 -20.53 -3.20
C THR A 60 19.30 -19.39 -2.29
N GLY A 61 18.49 -18.87 -1.38
CA GLY A 61 18.87 -17.79 -0.48
C GLY A 61 19.11 -16.46 -1.21
N PRO A 62 18.18 -15.97 -2.02
CA PRO A 62 18.36 -14.73 -2.78
C PRO A 62 18.44 -13.51 -1.86
N LYS A 63 19.10 -12.43 -2.31
CA LYS A 63 19.05 -11.11 -1.67
C LYS A 63 17.86 -10.27 -2.14
N ILE A 64 17.34 -10.57 -3.33
CA ILE A 64 16.23 -9.87 -3.95
C ILE A 64 15.20 -10.90 -4.42
N LEU A 65 13.95 -10.71 -4.06
CA LEU A 65 12.80 -11.50 -4.52
C LEU A 65 11.96 -10.63 -5.47
N LEU A 66 11.80 -11.10 -6.72
CA LEU A 66 10.93 -10.47 -7.70
C LEU A 66 9.57 -11.18 -7.71
N CYS A 67 8.50 -10.43 -7.52
CA CYS A 67 7.12 -10.90 -7.51
C CYS A 67 6.36 -10.16 -8.61
N ASP A 68 6.11 -10.84 -9.71
CA ASP A 68 5.36 -10.30 -10.83
C ASP A 68 3.90 -10.76 -10.71
N GLU A 69 2.99 -9.80 -10.51
CA GLU A 69 1.55 -10.00 -10.34
C GLU A 69 1.19 -11.15 -9.36
N ALA A 70 1.89 -11.21 -8.23
CA ALA A 70 1.81 -12.31 -7.28
C ALA A 70 0.40 -12.54 -6.67
N THR A 71 -0.52 -11.60 -6.83
CA THR A 71 -1.86 -11.61 -6.22
C THR A 71 -3.00 -11.48 -7.21
N SER A 72 -2.74 -11.20 -8.49
CA SER A 72 -3.75 -10.83 -9.51
C SER A 72 -4.83 -11.89 -9.77
N ALA A 73 -4.56 -13.17 -9.47
CA ALA A 73 -5.50 -14.29 -9.67
C ALA A 73 -6.06 -14.84 -8.35
N LEU A 74 -5.93 -14.11 -7.25
CA LEU A 74 -6.35 -14.55 -5.92
C LEU A 74 -7.57 -13.74 -5.44
N ASP A 75 -8.38 -14.38 -4.59
CA ASP A 75 -9.42 -13.67 -3.86
C ASP A 75 -8.83 -12.72 -2.80
N PRO A 76 -9.57 -11.69 -2.34
CA PRO A 76 -9.04 -10.68 -1.42
C PRO A 76 -8.50 -11.24 -0.10
N GLN A 77 -9.10 -12.31 0.43
CA GLN A 77 -8.65 -12.93 1.67
C GLN A 77 -7.30 -13.65 1.47
N THR A 78 -7.19 -14.42 0.39
CA THR A 78 -5.96 -15.13 0.02
C THR A 78 -4.84 -14.14 -0.34
N THR A 79 -5.16 -13.04 -1.05
CA THR A 79 -4.24 -11.92 -1.31
C THR A 79 -3.66 -11.39 -0.01
N GLY A 80 -4.50 -11.07 0.98
CA GLY A 80 -4.05 -10.59 2.29
C GLY A 80 -3.07 -11.56 2.97
N GLN A 81 -3.34 -12.87 2.93
CA GLN A 81 -2.46 -13.89 3.50
C GLN A 81 -1.11 -13.99 2.79
N VAL A 82 -1.08 -13.88 1.46
CA VAL A 82 0.18 -13.92 0.69
C VAL A 82 1.01 -12.66 0.96
N LEU A 83 0.38 -11.49 1.03
CA LEU A 83 1.07 -10.22 1.34
C LEU A 83 1.64 -10.22 2.76
N GLN A 84 0.90 -10.74 3.73
CA GLN A 84 1.38 -10.90 5.10
C GLN A 84 2.61 -11.82 5.14
N LEU A 85 2.56 -12.97 4.46
CA LEU A 85 3.69 -13.89 4.36
C LEU A 85 4.92 -13.21 3.74
N LEU A 86 4.76 -12.42 2.67
CA LEU A 86 5.86 -11.67 2.06
C LEU A 86 6.46 -10.63 3.02
N ALA A 87 5.62 -9.92 3.79
CA ALA A 87 6.08 -8.97 4.79
C ALA A 87 6.85 -9.65 5.94
N GLU A 88 6.40 -10.82 6.39
CA GLU A 88 7.10 -11.64 7.40
C GLU A 88 8.46 -12.10 6.87
N ILE A 89 8.51 -12.64 5.66
CA ILE A 89 9.75 -13.08 4.98
C ILE A 89 10.74 -11.92 4.82
N ASN A 90 10.26 -10.74 4.38
CA ASN A 90 11.08 -9.54 4.25
C ASN A 90 11.74 -9.17 5.58
N ARG A 91 10.95 -9.12 6.66
CA ARG A 91 11.42 -8.75 8.01
C ARG A 91 12.40 -9.77 8.59
N GLU A 92 12.11 -11.08 8.43
CA GLU A 92 12.93 -12.15 9.01
C GLU A 92 14.23 -12.38 8.26
N LEU A 93 14.21 -12.33 6.94
CA LEU A 93 15.38 -12.62 6.10
C LEU A 93 16.15 -11.37 5.69
N GLY A 94 15.62 -10.17 5.90
CA GLY A 94 16.24 -8.90 5.50
C GLY A 94 16.45 -8.77 3.99
N LEU A 95 15.67 -9.49 3.17
CA LEU A 95 15.80 -9.46 1.73
C LEU A 95 14.96 -8.32 1.12
N THR A 96 15.37 -7.80 -0.03
CA THR A 96 14.59 -6.83 -0.77
C THR A 96 13.51 -7.56 -1.57
N ILE A 97 12.25 -7.10 -1.48
CA ILE A 97 11.15 -7.61 -2.31
C ILE A 97 10.76 -6.52 -3.31
N VAL A 98 10.73 -6.87 -4.59
CA VAL A 98 10.20 -6.02 -5.65
C VAL A 98 8.88 -6.62 -6.11
N LEU A 99 7.78 -5.89 -5.89
CA LEU A 99 6.43 -6.27 -6.32
C LEU A 99 6.08 -5.49 -7.59
N ILE A 100 5.68 -6.22 -8.64
CA ILE A 100 5.08 -5.63 -9.83
C ILE A 100 3.59 -5.88 -9.73
N THR A 101 2.80 -4.81 -9.69
CA THR A 101 1.35 -4.89 -9.55
C THR A 101 0.69 -3.61 -10.08
N HIS A 102 -0.56 -3.72 -10.51
CA HIS A 102 -1.45 -2.59 -10.78
C HIS A 102 -2.45 -2.37 -9.62
N GLU A 103 -2.38 -3.18 -8.56
CA GLU A 103 -3.26 -3.10 -7.40
C GLU A 103 -2.72 -2.09 -6.38
N MET A 104 -3.30 -0.89 -6.35
CA MET A 104 -2.88 0.20 -5.44
C MET A 104 -3.01 -0.18 -3.96
N ASP A 105 -3.99 -1.03 -3.63
CA ASP A 105 -4.18 -1.53 -2.26
C ASP A 105 -2.99 -2.40 -1.80
N VAL A 106 -2.43 -3.21 -2.69
CA VAL A 106 -1.22 -4.01 -2.42
C VAL A 106 -0.04 -3.10 -2.10
N ILE A 107 0.21 -2.09 -2.94
CA ILE A 107 1.31 -1.13 -2.75
C ILE A 107 1.18 -0.46 -1.37
N ARG A 108 0.02 0.06 -1.07
CA ARG A 108 -0.27 0.79 0.17
C ARG A 108 -0.10 -0.07 1.44
N ARG A 109 -0.46 -1.35 1.35
CA ARG A 109 -0.44 -2.26 2.51
C ARG A 109 0.96 -2.74 2.89
N VAL A 110 1.84 -2.99 1.91
CA VAL A 110 3.09 -3.71 2.19
C VAL A 110 4.36 -3.04 1.69
N CYS A 111 4.27 -2.08 0.75
CA CYS A 111 5.46 -1.45 0.18
C CYS A 111 5.96 -0.25 1.01
N ASP A 112 7.27 -0.04 1.01
CA ASP A 112 7.93 1.14 1.60
C ASP A 112 8.15 2.22 0.53
N GLN A 113 8.53 1.78 -0.66
CA GLN A 113 8.82 2.63 -1.81
C GLN A 113 7.95 2.20 -2.99
N VAL A 114 7.65 3.13 -3.86
CA VAL A 114 6.94 2.89 -5.12
C VAL A 114 7.67 3.57 -6.27
N ALA A 115 7.64 2.92 -7.42
CA ALA A 115 8.02 3.51 -8.70
C ALA A 115 6.86 3.33 -9.68
N VAL A 116 6.32 4.43 -10.16
CA VAL A 116 5.24 4.44 -11.17
C VAL A 116 5.86 4.42 -12.56
N MET A 117 5.39 3.51 -13.39
CA MET A 117 5.91 3.33 -14.73
C MET A 117 4.86 3.69 -15.79
N GLU A 118 5.31 4.37 -16.84
CA GLU A 118 4.52 4.66 -18.03
C GLU A 118 5.39 4.51 -19.28
N ALA A 119 4.89 3.80 -20.28
CA ALA A 119 5.60 3.56 -21.54
C ALA A 119 7.05 3.06 -21.35
N GLY A 120 7.28 2.18 -20.39
CA GLY A 120 8.60 1.59 -20.09
C GLY A 120 9.56 2.51 -19.35
N ARG A 121 9.12 3.65 -18.83
CA ARG A 121 9.94 4.61 -18.07
C ARG A 121 9.35 4.81 -16.67
N VAL A 122 10.22 5.01 -15.68
CA VAL A 122 9.81 5.47 -14.36
C VAL A 122 9.48 6.96 -14.46
N VAL A 123 8.23 7.32 -14.17
CA VAL A 123 7.72 8.70 -14.26
C VAL A 123 7.61 9.37 -12.89
N GLU A 124 7.46 8.58 -11.83
CA GLU A 124 7.48 9.07 -10.44
C GLU A 124 7.98 7.96 -9.53
N GLN A 125 8.72 8.31 -8.46
CA GLN A 125 9.18 7.36 -7.45
C GLN A 125 9.37 8.05 -6.10
N GLY A 126 9.20 7.27 -5.03
CA GLY A 126 9.40 7.79 -3.67
C GLY A 126 8.82 6.88 -2.61
N ALA A 127 8.78 7.38 -1.37
CA ALA A 127 8.05 6.71 -0.31
C ALA A 127 6.56 6.61 -0.68
N VAL A 128 5.95 5.44 -0.40
CA VAL A 128 4.54 5.19 -0.76
C VAL A 128 3.63 6.30 -0.23
N ALA A 129 3.85 6.73 1.02
CA ALA A 129 3.06 7.78 1.63
C ALA A 129 3.15 9.12 0.88
N ASP A 130 4.32 9.49 0.37
CA ASP A 130 4.51 10.75 -0.34
C ASP A 130 3.87 10.71 -1.73
N VAL A 131 4.12 9.63 -2.47
CA VAL A 131 3.56 9.45 -3.82
C VAL A 131 2.04 9.31 -3.80
N PHE A 132 1.46 8.63 -2.79
CA PHE A 132 0.01 8.48 -2.67
C PHE A 132 -0.70 9.74 -2.22
N LEU A 133 -0.14 10.46 -1.24
CA LEU A 133 -0.81 11.62 -0.65
C LEU A 133 -0.54 12.91 -1.43
N HIS A 134 0.54 12.95 -2.22
CA HIS A 134 0.96 14.13 -2.99
C HIS A 134 1.51 13.75 -4.38
N PRO A 135 0.71 13.04 -5.22
CA PRO A 135 1.17 12.61 -6.54
C PRO A 135 1.48 13.82 -7.42
N GLN A 136 2.67 13.81 -8.05
CA GLN A 136 3.13 14.91 -8.88
C GLN A 136 2.87 14.63 -10.37
N HIS A 137 3.06 13.37 -10.81
CA HIS A 137 2.89 13.03 -12.22
C HIS A 137 1.41 12.76 -12.56
N PRO A 138 0.90 13.21 -13.73
CA PRO A 138 -0.50 12.99 -14.12
C PRO A 138 -0.95 11.53 -14.10
N THR A 139 -0.05 10.60 -14.47
CA THR A 139 -0.32 9.16 -14.44
C THR A 139 -0.52 8.65 -13.01
N THR A 140 0.31 9.10 -12.07
CA THR A 140 0.16 8.78 -10.64
C THR A 140 -1.13 9.35 -10.08
N GLN A 141 -1.44 10.61 -10.42
CA GLN A 141 -2.69 11.26 -10.00
C GLN A 141 -3.92 10.46 -10.46
N ARG A 142 -3.91 9.99 -11.73
CA ARG A 142 -4.98 9.14 -12.26
C ARG A 142 -5.12 7.83 -11.48
N PHE A 143 -4.02 7.11 -11.23
CA PHE A 143 -4.07 5.86 -10.45
C PHE A 143 -4.59 6.07 -9.03
N VAL A 144 -4.15 7.14 -8.36
CA VAL A 144 -4.64 7.48 -7.02
C VAL A 144 -6.12 7.81 -7.05
N LEU A 145 -6.60 8.61 -8.03
CA LEU A 145 -8.00 8.96 -8.18
C LEU A 145 -8.88 7.73 -8.48
N GLU A 146 -8.44 6.83 -9.37
CA GLU A 146 -9.13 5.58 -9.66
C GLU A 146 -9.24 4.69 -8.40
N TYR A 147 -8.16 4.60 -7.63
CA TYR A 147 -8.16 3.87 -6.36
C TYR A 147 -9.11 4.51 -5.32
N GLU A 148 -9.14 5.82 -5.25
CA GLU A 148 -9.96 6.55 -4.30
C GLU A 148 -11.46 6.41 -4.56
N GLN A 149 -11.86 5.87 -5.72
CA GLN A 149 -13.27 5.76 -6.14
C GLN A 149 -14.05 7.07 -5.88
N LEU A 150 -13.34 8.18 -5.93
CA LEU A 150 -13.99 9.48 -5.82
C LEU A 150 -14.88 9.62 -7.04
N ASP A 151 -16.17 9.55 -6.82
CA ASP A 151 -17.10 9.98 -7.84
C ASP A 151 -16.84 11.46 -8.11
N GLN A 152 -16.08 11.71 -9.20
CA GLN A 152 -15.68 13.07 -9.57
C GLN A 152 -16.91 13.97 -9.74
N ASN A 153 -18.06 13.40 -10.08
CA ASN A 153 -19.31 14.10 -10.23
C ASN A 153 -19.86 14.52 -8.85
N GLU A 154 -19.88 13.61 -7.86
CA GLU A 154 -20.32 13.94 -6.50
C GLU A 154 -19.42 15.00 -5.86
N LEU A 155 -18.10 14.87 -6.02
CA LEU A 155 -17.18 15.88 -5.51
C LEU A 155 -17.37 17.23 -6.23
N GLN A 156 -17.52 17.24 -7.54
CA GLN A 156 -17.79 18.46 -8.30
C GLN A 156 -19.14 19.11 -7.92
N GLU A 157 -20.18 18.33 -7.70
CA GLU A 157 -21.45 18.82 -7.20
C GLU A 157 -21.34 19.40 -5.78
N ALA A 158 -20.63 18.73 -4.89
CA ALA A 158 -20.35 19.22 -3.54
C ALA A 158 -19.56 20.53 -3.57
N LEU A 159 -18.54 20.59 -4.44
CA LEU A 159 -17.75 21.80 -4.67
C LEU A 159 -18.62 22.94 -5.22
N ALA A 160 -19.53 22.66 -6.15
CA ALA A 160 -20.42 23.68 -6.72
C ALA A 160 -21.40 24.26 -5.69
N ARG A 161 -21.85 23.46 -4.73
CA ARG A 161 -22.80 23.86 -3.67
C ARG A 161 -22.11 24.50 -2.46
N ALA A 162 -20.82 24.27 -2.27
CA ALA A 162 -20.10 24.76 -1.12
C ALA A 162 -19.98 26.28 -1.12
N SER A 163 -20.20 26.91 0.02
CA SER A 163 -19.96 28.34 0.25
C SER A 163 -18.58 28.53 0.90
N GLY A 164 -17.86 29.61 0.55
CA GLY A 164 -16.57 29.93 1.12
C GLY A 164 -15.40 29.23 0.43
N ARG A 165 -14.24 29.24 1.11
CA ARG A 165 -13.00 28.66 0.59
C ARG A 165 -13.00 27.16 0.75
N VAL A 166 -12.68 26.40 -0.31
CA VAL A 166 -12.63 24.95 -0.27
C VAL A 166 -11.18 24.49 -0.15
N LEU A 167 -10.93 23.65 0.85
CA LEU A 167 -9.62 23.10 1.18
C LEU A 167 -9.65 21.58 1.13
N ARG A 168 -8.52 20.99 0.72
CA ARG A 168 -8.19 19.60 1.00
C ARG A 168 -7.15 19.57 2.12
N LEU A 169 -7.45 18.86 3.18
CA LEU A 169 -6.58 18.66 4.33
C LEU A 169 -6.06 17.23 4.34
N THR A 170 -4.75 17.06 4.46
CA THR A 170 -4.14 15.73 4.62
C THR A 170 -3.45 15.65 5.98
N PHE A 171 -3.92 14.74 6.80
CA PHE A 171 -3.38 14.41 8.13
C PHE A 171 -2.52 13.17 8.03
N ARG A 172 -1.40 13.12 8.74
CA ARG A 172 -0.49 11.96 8.78
C ARG A 172 -0.14 11.56 10.20
N GLY A 173 -0.12 10.26 10.48
CA GLY A 173 0.25 9.74 11.80
C GLY A 173 -0.73 10.20 12.88
N GLU A 174 -0.21 10.57 14.03
CA GLU A 174 -0.98 10.95 15.22
C GLU A 174 -1.93 12.12 14.99
N SER A 175 -1.62 13.06 14.09
CA SER A 175 -2.49 14.19 13.80
C SER A 175 -3.85 13.77 13.21
N THR A 176 -3.94 12.55 12.65
CA THR A 176 -5.18 11.98 12.10
C THR A 176 -6.29 11.85 13.16
N TYR A 177 -5.92 11.61 14.40
CA TYR A 177 -6.87 11.36 15.50
C TYR A 177 -7.02 12.56 16.45
N GLN A 178 -6.30 13.65 16.23
CA GLN A 178 -6.40 14.84 17.06
C GLN A 178 -7.62 15.71 16.68
N PRO A 179 -8.29 16.36 17.65
CA PRO A 179 -9.47 17.18 17.40
C PRO A 179 -9.08 18.58 16.84
N LEU A 180 -8.21 18.61 15.83
CA LEU A 180 -7.61 19.85 15.29
C LEU A 180 -8.66 20.78 14.69
N LEU A 181 -9.60 20.26 13.88
CA LEU A 181 -10.62 21.08 13.23
C LEU A 181 -11.45 21.86 14.25
N GLY A 182 -11.94 21.18 15.29
CA GLY A 182 -12.73 21.84 16.31
C GLY A 182 -11.94 22.86 17.12
N SER A 183 -10.63 22.62 17.36
CA SER A 183 -9.77 23.58 18.07
C SER A 183 -9.47 24.80 17.22
N VAL A 184 -9.20 24.62 15.93
CA VAL A 184 -8.95 25.72 14.98
C VAL A 184 -10.21 26.57 14.79
N ALA A 185 -11.36 25.95 14.57
CA ALA A 185 -12.63 26.65 14.43
C ALA A 185 -12.94 27.56 15.64
N ARG A 186 -12.81 27.03 16.85
CA ARG A 186 -13.00 27.83 18.07
C ARG A 186 -11.99 28.98 18.22
N ALA A 187 -10.75 28.78 17.78
CA ALA A 187 -9.70 29.79 17.95
C ALA A 187 -9.75 30.90 16.91
N THR A 188 -10.34 30.65 15.73
CA THR A 188 -10.34 31.58 14.59
C THR A 188 -11.75 32.07 14.20
N GLY A 189 -12.77 31.49 14.82
CA GLY A 189 -14.18 31.86 14.54
C GLY A 189 -14.67 31.40 13.16
N VAL A 190 -13.95 30.47 12.52
CA VAL A 190 -14.38 29.94 11.22
C VAL A 190 -15.42 28.83 11.41
N ASP A 191 -16.40 28.79 10.52
CA ASP A 191 -17.29 27.66 10.34
C ASP A 191 -16.76 26.73 9.24
N TYR A 192 -17.01 25.43 9.38
CA TYR A 192 -16.61 24.46 8.35
C TYR A 192 -17.71 23.45 8.05
N SER A 193 -17.76 23.02 6.79
CA SER A 193 -18.60 21.92 6.33
C SER A 193 -17.73 20.86 5.68
N ILE A 194 -17.87 19.60 6.09
CA ILE A 194 -17.15 18.47 5.48
C ILE A 194 -17.90 18.08 4.20
N LEU A 195 -17.20 18.17 3.07
CA LEU A 195 -17.74 17.81 1.76
C LEU A 195 -17.46 16.36 1.42
N SER A 196 -16.27 15.88 1.76
CA SER A 196 -15.89 14.47 1.68
C SER A 196 -14.75 14.17 2.63
N GLY A 197 -14.51 12.89 2.94
CA GLY A 197 -13.36 12.53 3.75
C GLY A 197 -13.25 11.05 4.03
N ARG A 198 -12.01 10.65 4.36
CA ARG A 198 -11.71 9.29 4.78
C ARG A 198 -10.57 9.28 5.79
N ILE A 199 -10.53 8.24 6.61
CA ILE A 199 -9.40 7.87 7.45
C ILE A 199 -9.01 6.45 7.07
N ASP A 200 -7.74 6.24 6.80
CA ASP A 200 -7.21 4.95 6.35
C ASP A 200 -5.74 4.79 6.77
N ARG A 201 -5.03 3.77 6.28
CA ARG A 201 -3.64 3.48 6.64
C ARG A 201 -2.79 3.21 5.41
N ILE A 202 -1.54 3.68 5.46
CA ILE A 202 -0.46 3.24 4.57
C ILE A 202 0.50 2.44 5.44
N LYS A 203 0.53 1.11 5.28
CA LYS A 203 1.14 0.18 6.24
C LYS A 203 0.62 0.45 7.65
N ASP A 204 1.53 0.81 8.56
CA ASP A 204 1.20 1.11 9.96
C ASP A 204 0.88 2.58 10.21
N MET A 205 1.11 3.47 9.24
CA MET A 205 0.88 4.89 9.38
C MET A 205 -0.58 5.25 9.06
N PRO A 206 -1.37 5.72 10.03
CA PRO A 206 -2.70 6.26 9.76
C PRO A 206 -2.58 7.57 8.96
N TYR A 207 -3.54 7.81 8.09
CA TYR A 207 -3.72 9.09 7.43
C TYR A 207 -5.19 9.43 7.33
N GLY A 208 -5.51 10.72 7.30
CA GLY A 208 -6.84 11.24 7.04
C GLY A 208 -6.77 12.25 5.91
N GLN A 209 -7.73 12.22 5.02
CA GLN A 209 -7.90 13.23 3.98
C GLN A 209 -9.32 13.74 4.02
N LEU A 210 -9.48 15.06 4.18
CA LEU A 210 -10.78 15.71 4.26
C LEU A 210 -10.84 16.82 3.22
N THR A 211 -11.93 16.87 2.47
CA THR A 211 -12.29 18.05 1.67
C THR A 211 -13.38 18.79 2.43
N LEU A 212 -13.14 20.05 2.72
CA LEU A 212 -14.06 20.87 3.49
C LEU A 212 -14.17 22.29 2.95
N SER A 213 -15.28 22.96 3.20
CA SER A 213 -15.41 24.40 3.00
C SER A 213 -15.23 25.14 4.32
N LEU A 214 -14.56 26.28 4.27
CA LEU A 214 -14.42 27.23 5.38
C LEU A 214 -15.13 28.54 5.04
N ALA A 215 -15.88 29.07 6.01
CA ALA A 215 -16.56 30.35 5.89
C ALA A 215 -16.49 31.13 7.21
N GLY A 216 -16.61 32.46 7.13
CA GLY A 216 -16.54 33.33 8.31
C GLY A 216 -15.17 33.36 8.96
N GLY A 217 -15.06 34.07 10.09
CA GLY A 217 -13.84 34.13 10.89
C GLY A 217 -12.58 34.57 10.16
N ASP A 218 -11.42 34.17 10.71
CA ASP A 218 -10.11 34.42 10.10
C ASP A 218 -9.61 33.16 9.38
N LEU A 219 -9.85 33.08 8.07
CA LEU A 219 -9.48 31.93 7.22
C LEU A 219 -7.97 31.75 7.11
N GLU A 220 -7.19 32.81 7.05
CA GLU A 220 -5.72 32.72 6.94
C GLU A 220 -5.14 32.19 8.25
N ALA A 221 -5.55 32.70 9.40
CA ALA A 221 -5.13 32.19 10.69
C ALA A 221 -5.55 30.72 10.87
N ALA A 222 -6.70 30.31 10.35
CA ALA A 222 -7.13 28.90 10.40
C ALA A 222 -6.19 28.00 9.60
N MET A 223 -5.85 28.38 8.37
CA MET A 223 -4.91 27.62 7.53
C MET A 223 -3.50 27.57 8.11
N GLU A 224 -3.01 28.70 8.67
CA GLU A 224 -1.70 28.74 9.34
C GLU A 224 -1.66 27.81 10.55
N ARG A 225 -2.70 27.79 11.39
CA ARG A 225 -2.78 26.89 12.54
C ARG A 225 -2.82 25.43 12.14
N LEU A 226 -3.54 25.07 11.07
CA LEU A 226 -3.56 23.71 10.52
C LEU A 226 -2.16 23.31 10.03
N ARG A 227 -1.48 24.19 9.28
CA ARG A 227 -0.12 23.93 8.81
C ARG A 227 0.89 23.80 9.96
N ALA A 228 0.79 24.67 10.97
CA ALA A 228 1.62 24.60 12.18
C ALA A 228 1.41 23.31 12.97
N ALA A 229 0.22 22.71 12.89
CA ALA A 229 -0.08 21.40 13.48
C ALA A 229 0.34 20.21 12.59
N GLY A 230 1.08 20.46 11.49
CA GLY A 230 1.58 19.43 10.58
C GLY A 230 0.54 18.90 9.58
N VAL A 231 -0.60 19.59 9.42
CA VAL A 231 -1.60 19.25 8.41
C VAL A 231 -1.20 19.87 7.08
N HIS A 232 -1.17 19.06 6.02
CA HIS A 232 -1.00 19.61 4.67
C HIS A 232 -2.31 20.24 4.21
N VAL A 233 -2.24 21.50 3.77
CA VAL A 233 -3.41 22.31 3.38
C VAL A 233 -3.27 22.72 1.92
N GLU A 234 -4.13 22.16 1.08
CA GLU A 234 -4.27 22.48 -0.34
C GLU A 234 -5.55 23.31 -0.55
N VAL A 235 -5.45 24.42 -1.26
CA VAL A 235 -6.61 25.27 -1.60
C VAL A 235 -7.15 24.82 -2.94
N LEU A 236 -8.36 24.26 -2.95
CA LEU A 236 -9.05 23.79 -4.17
C LEU A 236 -9.87 24.90 -4.84
N ARG A 237 -10.44 25.80 -4.01
CA ARG A 237 -11.21 26.96 -4.47
C ARG A 237 -11.08 28.11 -3.46
N GLN A 238 -10.93 29.33 -3.97
CA GLN A 238 -10.92 30.57 -3.18
C GLN A 238 -12.32 31.08 -2.89
#